data_bb644b37ad17b0fe6c4db4905d9eaa9a
#
_entry.id   bb644b37ad17b0fe6c4db4905d9eaa9a
#
_cell.length_a   1.000
_cell.length_b   1.000
_cell.length_c   1.000
_cell.angle_alpha   90.00
_cell.angle_beta   90.00
_cell.angle_gamma   90.00
#
_symmetry.space_group_name_H-M   'P 1'
#
loop_
_entity.id
_entity.type
_entity.pdbx_description
1 polymer ?
#
loop_
_entity_poly.entity_id
_entity_poly.type
_entity_poly.pdbx_seq_one_letter_code
_entity_poly.pdbx_strand_id
1 'polypeptide(L)'
;MLDFDYYIQHGEPSQREKAEAWAVAIGLQDVDGLKPSAYLLDTAQKHIEGQVSYEEAKRLVNTYYETLPAAQRSDDEEEADKVSLHITQVLSEKTFTFSPAELANIHRRLFTGVLPHAGRYREVNITKKEWVLNGDTVLYASYDAISATLAYDFEQERRFSYKHLTREQMVAHLARFIAGIWQIHPFREGNTRTTAIFLIKYLRKLGFDLTNEPFAEYAKYFRNALVRANYQNYEKGIEETTEFLELFLRNVLYGEQNELKKRYEHINWKQAQETLQQHEPINEPINSVLCYIQQHGGCKRKDIAEALGMTLISVKRALSELAGSIEYRGSNKTGGYYAR
;
A
#
# COMPACT_ATOMS: atom_id res chain seq x y z
N MET A 1 -0.33 13.27 -14.25
CA MET A 1 -0.72 12.97 -12.87
C MET A 1 -1.72 14.05 -12.51
N LEU A 2 -2.96 13.68 -12.15
CA LEU A 2 -3.94 14.65 -11.66
C LEU A 2 -3.43 15.14 -10.31
N ASP A 3 -3.34 16.45 -10.17
CA ASP A 3 -2.84 17.07 -8.95
C ASP A 3 -4.00 17.27 -7.97
N PHE A 4 -4.45 16.15 -7.36
CA PHE A 4 -5.44 16.24 -6.28
C PHE A 4 -4.93 17.10 -5.12
N ASP A 5 -3.60 17.19 -4.95
CA ASP A 5 -2.96 17.99 -3.90
C ASP A 5 -3.25 19.48 -4.08
N TYR A 6 -3.36 19.94 -5.34
CA TYR A 6 -3.78 21.31 -5.60
C TYR A 6 -5.15 21.62 -4.98
N TYR A 7 -6.14 20.73 -5.15
CA TYR A 7 -7.50 20.92 -4.60
C TYR A 7 -7.53 20.74 -3.08
N ILE A 8 -6.71 19.82 -2.54
CA ILE A 8 -6.59 19.60 -1.08
C ILE A 8 -6.02 20.83 -0.41
N GLN A 9 -5.02 21.48 -1.02
CA GLN A 9 -4.34 22.64 -0.44
C GLN A 9 -5.05 23.95 -0.71
N HIS A 10 -5.63 24.16 -1.90
CA HIS A 10 -6.11 25.46 -2.37
C HIS A 10 -7.61 25.46 -2.74
N GLY A 11 -8.27 24.29 -2.77
CA GLY A 11 -9.67 24.19 -3.16
C GLY A 11 -10.63 24.75 -2.12
N GLU A 12 -11.82 25.10 -2.57
CA GLU A 12 -12.94 25.40 -1.69
C GLU A 12 -13.26 24.18 -0.80
N PRO A 13 -13.88 24.34 0.39
CA PRO A 13 -14.13 23.25 1.32
C PRO A 13 -14.75 22.00 0.68
N SER A 14 -15.75 22.18 -0.20
CA SER A 14 -16.40 21.06 -0.90
C SER A 14 -15.49 20.37 -1.94
N GLN A 15 -14.57 21.10 -2.58
CA GLN A 15 -13.58 20.54 -3.47
C GLN A 15 -12.53 19.75 -2.72
N ARG A 16 -12.07 20.28 -1.58
CA ARG A 16 -11.13 19.62 -0.69
C ARG A 16 -11.67 18.28 -0.19
N GLU A 17 -12.89 18.26 0.37
CA GLU A 17 -13.52 17.01 0.84
C GLU A 17 -13.63 15.96 -0.27
N LYS A 18 -13.99 16.36 -1.48
CA LYS A 18 -14.07 15.46 -2.64
C LYS A 18 -12.68 14.97 -3.06
N ALA A 19 -11.69 15.87 -3.14
CA ALA A 19 -10.33 15.54 -3.54
C ALA A 19 -9.69 14.55 -2.57
N GLU A 20 -9.85 14.76 -1.26
CA GLU A 20 -9.41 13.82 -0.22
C GLU A 20 -10.07 12.45 -0.35
N ALA A 21 -11.37 12.40 -0.58
CA ALA A 21 -12.09 11.14 -0.75
C ALA A 21 -11.62 10.38 -2.01
N TRP A 22 -11.41 11.08 -3.13
CA TRP A 22 -10.87 10.49 -4.35
C TRP A 22 -9.42 10.04 -4.21
N ALA A 23 -8.57 10.83 -3.55
CA ALA A 23 -7.18 10.46 -3.31
C ALA A 23 -7.07 9.14 -2.54
N VAL A 24 -7.83 9.00 -1.45
CA VAL A 24 -7.91 7.74 -0.68
C VAL A 24 -8.47 6.61 -1.53
N ALA A 25 -9.56 6.85 -2.26
CA ALA A 25 -10.23 5.82 -3.07
C ALA A 25 -9.31 5.23 -4.14
N ILE A 26 -8.56 6.10 -4.82
CA ILE A 26 -7.59 5.74 -5.87
C ILE A 26 -6.36 5.08 -5.26
N GLY A 27 -5.80 5.66 -4.21
CA GLY A 27 -4.60 5.14 -3.56
C GLY A 27 -4.80 3.74 -2.96
N LEU A 28 -5.97 3.46 -2.40
CA LEU A 28 -6.29 2.15 -1.84
C LEU A 28 -6.34 1.03 -2.89
N GLN A 29 -6.44 1.32 -4.18
CA GLN A 29 -6.36 0.28 -5.21
C GLN A 29 -4.95 -0.35 -5.29
N ASP A 30 -3.91 0.40 -4.91
CA ASP A 30 -2.52 -0.11 -4.87
C ASP A 30 -2.33 -1.26 -3.87
N VAL A 31 -3.22 -1.43 -2.88
CA VAL A 31 -3.22 -2.58 -1.96
C VAL A 31 -3.17 -3.91 -2.70
N ASP A 32 -3.96 -4.02 -3.76
CA ASP A 32 -4.07 -5.22 -4.60
C ASP A 32 -3.30 -5.05 -5.94
N GLY A 33 -2.52 -3.98 -6.08
CA GLY A 33 -1.71 -3.69 -7.28
C GLY A 33 -2.52 -3.15 -8.46
N LEU A 34 -3.78 -2.79 -8.23
CA LEU A 34 -4.67 -2.26 -9.24
C LEU A 34 -4.37 -0.78 -9.53
N LYS A 35 -4.68 -0.35 -10.75
CA LYS A 35 -4.50 1.04 -11.19
C LYS A 35 -5.76 1.54 -11.88
N PRO A 36 -6.31 2.66 -11.42
CA PRO A 36 -7.44 3.30 -12.09
C PRO A 36 -7.09 3.76 -13.51
N SER A 37 -8.10 3.74 -14.38
CA SER A 37 -7.98 4.23 -15.76
C SER A 37 -7.80 5.75 -15.82
N ALA A 38 -7.26 6.24 -16.94
CA ALA A 38 -7.21 7.67 -17.21
C ALA A 38 -8.61 8.30 -17.30
N TYR A 39 -9.61 7.52 -17.73
CA TYR A 39 -10.99 7.95 -17.80
C TYR A 39 -11.59 8.22 -16.41
N LEU A 40 -11.32 7.35 -15.43
CA LEU A 40 -11.74 7.61 -14.05
C LEU A 40 -11.08 8.87 -13.49
N LEU A 41 -9.78 9.05 -13.73
CA LEU A 41 -9.04 10.21 -13.23
C LEU A 41 -9.63 11.53 -13.76
N ASP A 42 -9.94 11.62 -15.06
CA ASP A 42 -10.63 12.77 -15.66
C ASP A 42 -12.03 12.97 -15.06
N THR A 43 -12.78 11.89 -14.87
CA THR A 43 -14.11 11.93 -14.26
C THR A 43 -14.06 12.40 -12.81
N ALA A 44 -13.07 11.95 -12.04
CA ALA A 44 -12.84 12.38 -10.67
C ALA A 44 -12.54 13.88 -10.60
N GLN A 45 -11.69 14.39 -11.50
CA GLN A 45 -11.42 15.83 -11.60
C GLN A 45 -12.68 16.62 -11.85
N LYS A 46 -13.49 16.23 -12.84
CA LYS A 46 -14.77 16.90 -13.15
C LYS A 46 -15.72 16.90 -11.94
N HIS A 47 -15.75 15.83 -11.17
CA HIS A 47 -16.54 15.76 -9.95
C HIS A 47 -16.00 16.69 -8.84
N ILE A 48 -14.69 16.76 -8.66
CA ILE A 48 -14.04 17.68 -7.70
C ILE A 48 -14.38 19.14 -8.05
N GLU A 49 -14.26 19.49 -9.32
CA GLU A 49 -14.54 20.83 -9.85
C GLU A 49 -16.04 21.18 -9.87
N GLY A 50 -16.91 20.21 -9.57
CA GLY A 50 -18.38 20.43 -9.57
C GLY A 50 -19.01 20.46 -10.95
N GLN A 51 -18.28 20.05 -12.00
CA GLN A 51 -18.80 19.97 -13.36
C GLN A 51 -19.79 18.82 -13.52
N VAL A 52 -19.62 17.75 -12.75
CA VAL A 52 -20.53 16.62 -12.70
C VAL A 52 -20.88 16.27 -11.25
N SER A 53 -22.09 15.79 -11.03
CA SER A 53 -22.50 15.21 -9.74
C SER A 53 -21.89 13.83 -9.56
N TYR A 54 -21.93 13.28 -8.32
CA TYR A 54 -21.49 11.91 -8.05
C TYR A 54 -22.27 10.88 -8.90
N GLU A 55 -23.60 11.04 -8.99
CA GLU A 55 -24.44 10.13 -9.77
C GLU A 55 -24.13 10.20 -11.28
N GLU A 56 -23.76 11.36 -11.76
CA GLU A 56 -23.29 11.52 -13.12
C GLU A 56 -21.92 10.87 -13.35
N ALA A 57 -20.96 11.06 -12.44
CA ALA A 57 -19.65 10.40 -12.48
C ALA A 57 -19.80 8.87 -12.50
N LYS A 58 -20.68 8.34 -11.66
CA LYS A 58 -21.00 6.92 -11.63
C LYS A 58 -21.60 6.41 -12.94
N ARG A 59 -22.54 7.17 -13.52
CA ARG A 59 -23.14 6.84 -14.81
C ARG A 59 -22.09 6.85 -15.92
N LEU A 60 -21.23 7.86 -15.96
CA LEU A 60 -20.16 7.98 -16.97
C LEU A 60 -19.22 6.78 -16.94
N VAL A 61 -18.74 6.38 -15.76
CA VAL A 61 -17.84 5.21 -15.61
C VAL A 61 -18.53 3.91 -16.00
N ASN A 62 -19.79 3.70 -15.58
CA ASN A 62 -20.54 2.50 -15.97
C ASN A 62 -20.74 2.44 -17.49
N THR A 63 -21.18 3.53 -18.11
CA THR A 63 -21.37 3.61 -19.56
C THR A 63 -20.06 3.40 -20.31
N TYR A 64 -18.94 3.92 -19.81
CA TYR A 64 -17.62 3.70 -20.39
C TYR A 64 -17.32 2.20 -20.51
N TYR A 65 -17.48 1.43 -19.43
CA TYR A 65 -17.22 -0.02 -19.46
C TYR A 65 -18.29 -0.82 -20.23
N GLU A 66 -19.53 -0.36 -20.28
CA GLU A 66 -20.57 -0.99 -21.10
C GLU A 66 -20.31 -0.84 -22.59
N THR A 67 -19.74 0.29 -23.02
CA THR A 67 -19.47 0.62 -24.42
C THR A 67 -18.07 0.24 -24.89
N LEU A 68 -17.13 0.00 -23.96
CA LEU A 68 -15.75 -0.36 -24.30
C LEU A 68 -15.71 -1.73 -24.97
N PRO A 69 -15.06 -1.87 -26.16
CA PRO A 69 -14.91 -3.15 -26.83
C PRO A 69 -14.19 -4.18 -25.91
N ALA A 70 -14.64 -5.43 -25.92
CA ALA A 70 -14.09 -6.46 -25.05
C ALA A 70 -12.56 -6.62 -25.16
N ALA A 71 -11.99 -6.41 -26.34
CA ALA A 71 -10.53 -6.47 -26.56
C ALA A 71 -9.74 -5.33 -25.90
N GLN A 72 -10.41 -4.25 -25.47
CA GLN A 72 -9.80 -3.10 -24.79
C GLN A 72 -10.15 -3.05 -23.30
N ARG A 73 -11.02 -3.95 -22.82
CA ARG A 73 -11.46 -4.00 -21.44
C ARG A 73 -10.41 -4.71 -20.60
N SER A 74 -10.02 -4.09 -19.49
CA SER A 74 -9.22 -4.67 -18.43
C SER A 74 -10.09 -4.86 -17.19
N ASP A 75 -10.23 -6.09 -16.72
CA ASP A 75 -11.00 -6.39 -15.51
C ASP A 75 -10.39 -5.70 -14.28
N ASP A 76 -9.07 -5.60 -14.23
CA ASP A 76 -8.33 -4.93 -13.15
C ASP A 76 -8.61 -3.41 -13.12
N GLU A 77 -8.63 -2.75 -14.29
CA GLU A 77 -8.96 -1.32 -14.37
C GLU A 77 -10.44 -1.08 -14.07
N GLU A 78 -11.34 -1.93 -14.56
CA GLU A 78 -12.77 -1.85 -14.27
C GLU A 78 -13.06 -2.00 -12.78
N GLU A 79 -12.40 -2.98 -12.12
CA GLU A 79 -12.48 -3.13 -10.67
C GLU A 79 -11.97 -1.88 -9.96
N ALA A 80 -10.76 -1.40 -10.30
CA ALA A 80 -10.17 -0.22 -9.68
C ALA A 80 -11.09 1.00 -9.79
N ASP A 81 -11.66 1.25 -10.95
CA ASP A 81 -12.51 2.39 -11.23
C ASP A 81 -13.84 2.32 -10.46
N LYS A 82 -14.54 1.19 -10.54
CA LYS A 82 -15.81 1.01 -9.85
C LYS A 82 -15.66 1.05 -8.34
N VAL A 83 -14.61 0.40 -7.80
CA VAL A 83 -14.36 0.40 -6.36
C VAL A 83 -13.94 1.79 -5.89
N SER A 84 -13.16 2.56 -6.66
CA SER A 84 -12.82 3.94 -6.32
C SER A 84 -14.05 4.84 -6.24
N LEU A 85 -14.99 4.73 -7.18
CA LEU A 85 -16.27 5.41 -7.10
C LEU A 85 -17.02 5.06 -5.80
N HIS A 86 -17.14 3.76 -5.50
CA HIS A 86 -17.86 3.32 -4.32
C HIS A 86 -17.21 3.77 -3.01
N ILE A 87 -15.87 3.75 -2.93
CA ILE A 87 -15.13 4.27 -1.78
C ILE A 87 -15.39 5.76 -1.59
N THR A 88 -15.30 6.55 -2.67
CA THR A 88 -15.58 8.00 -2.63
C THR A 88 -16.98 8.29 -2.07
N GLN A 89 -18.00 7.53 -2.48
CA GLN A 89 -19.35 7.67 -1.95
C GLN A 89 -19.39 7.34 -0.45
N VAL A 90 -18.83 6.20 -0.05
CA VAL A 90 -18.83 5.77 1.36
C VAL A 90 -18.12 6.78 2.26
N LEU A 91 -17.02 7.37 1.80
CA LEU A 91 -16.24 8.35 2.56
C LEU A 91 -16.93 9.72 2.66
N SER A 92 -17.74 10.11 1.67
CA SER A 92 -18.50 11.37 1.70
C SER A 92 -19.67 11.36 2.71
N GLU A 93 -20.12 10.17 3.12
CA GLU A 93 -21.22 10.01 4.06
C GLU A 93 -20.73 10.10 5.51
N LYS A 94 -21.43 10.88 6.34
CA LYS A 94 -21.09 11.05 7.76
C LYS A 94 -21.63 9.92 8.64
N THR A 95 -22.62 9.18 8.17
CA THR A 95 -23.25 8.09 8.92
C THR A 95 -22.32 6.88 9.07
N PHE A 96 -22.24 6.36 10.29
CA PHE A 96 -21.46 5.15 10.58
C PHE A 96 -21.97 4.48 11.85
N THR A 97 -22.19 3.17 11.82
CA THR A 97 -22.54 2.35 12.97
C THR A 97 -21.41 1.41 13.32
N PHE A 98 -20.89 1.48 14.52
CA PHE A 98 -19.83 0.59 14.96
C PHE A 98 -20.38 -0.81 15.23
N SER A 99 -20.26 -1.71 14.25
CA SER A 99 -20.78 -3.09 14.35
C SER A 99 -20.13 -4.01 13.28
N PRO A 100 -20.10 -5.35 13.51
CA PRO A 100 -19.74 -6.31 12.46
C PRO A 100 -20.60 -6.21 11.21
N ALA A 101 -21.88 -5.89 11.37
CA ALA A 101 -22.82 -5.71 10.25
C ALA A 101 -22.41 -4.51 9.38
N GLU A 102 -21.88 -3.45 9.97
CA GLU A 102 -21.39 -2.29 9.20
C GLU A 102 -20.11 -2.63 8.45
N LEU A 103 -19.20 -3.44 9.01
CA LEU A 103 -18.03 -3.96 8.28
C LEU A 103 -18.47 -4.72 7.02
N ALA A 104 -19.46 -5.61 7.16
CA ALA A 104 -20.03 -6.34 6.02
C ALA A 104 -20.78 -5.42 5.04
N ASN A 105 -21.48 -4.39 5.55
CA ASN A 105 -22.15 -3.40 4.73
C ASN A 105 -21.17 -2.54 3.93
N ILE A 106 -20.07 -2.11 4.52
CA ILE A 106 -18.99 -1.41 3.82
C ILE A 106 -18.47 -2.30 2.69
N HIS A 107 -18.06 -3.55 2.98
CA HIS A 107 -17.61 -4.48 1.95
C HIS A 107 -18.64 -4.64 0.82
N ARG A 108 -19.91 -4.84 1.15
CA ARG A 108 -20.99 -4.94 0.17
C ARG A 108 -21.04 -3.72 -0.74
N ARG A 109 -20.98 -2.53 -0.15
CA ARG A 109 -21.07 -1.25 -0.90
C ARG A 109 -19.86 -1.03 -1.80
N LEU A 110 -18.66 -1.36 -1.32
CA LEU A 110 -17.44 -1.22 -2.10
C LEU A 110 -17.43 -2.13 -3.34
N PHE A 111 -17.96 -3.35 -3.20
CA PHE A 111 -17.78 -4.41 -4.20
C PHE A 111 -19.06 -4.84 -4.92
N THR A 112 -20.20 -4.20 -4.67
CA THR A 112 -21.43 -4.47 -5.45
C THR A 112 -21.21 -4.20 -6.93
N GLY A 113 -21.54 -5.19 -7.78
CA GLY A 113 -21.33 -5.12 -9.23
C GLY A 113 -19.88 -5.38 -9.67
N VAL A 114 -18.98 -5.68 -8.71
CA VAL A 114 -17.58 -6.05 -8.97
C VAL A 114 -17.34 -7.50 -8.53
N LEU A 115 -17.64 -7.81 -7.26
CA LEU A 115 -17.46 -9.16 -6.72
C LEU A 115 -18.82 -9.85 -6.51
N PRO A 116 -18.99 -11.11 -6.95
CA PRO A 116 -20.27 -11.83 -6.81
C PRO A 116 -20.63 -12.14 -5.36
N HIS A 117 -19.68 -12.04 -4.44
CA HIS A 117 -19.84 -12.31 -3.01
C HIS A 117 -19.78 -11.05 -2.14
N ALA A 118 -20.01 -9.87 -2.72
CA ALA A 118 -19.98 -8.59 -1.99
C ALA A 118 -20.85 -8.62 -0.73
N GLY A 119 -20.26 -8.29 0.42
CA GLY A 119 -20.90 -8.26 1.74
C GLY A 119 -21.12 -9.63 2.40
N ARG A 120 -20.73 -10.74 1.77
CA ARG A 120 -20.88 -12.09 2.34
C ARG A 120 -19.56 -12.59 2.91
N TYR A 121 -19.60 -13.14 4.11
CA TYR A 121 -18.45 -13.79 4.69
C TYR A 121 -18.06 -15.03 3.88
N ARG A 122 -16.79 -15.35 3.86
CA ARG A 122 -16.28 -16.56 3.20
C ARG A 122 -16.75 -17.82 3.93
N GLU A 123 -16.96 -18.87 3.17
CA GLU A 123 -17.41 -20.19 3.65
C GLU A 123 -16.30 -21.24 3.53
N VAL A 124 -15.07 -20.79 3.29
CA VAL A 124 -13.88 -21.65 3.15
C VAL A 124 -12.68 -21.00 3.83
N ASN A 125 -11.74 -21.82 4.30
CA ASN A 125 -10.45 -21.33 4.76
C ASN A 125 -9.61 -20.86 3.57
N ILE A 126 -8.82 -19.83 3.78
CA ILE A 126 -7.97 -19.21 2.77
C ILE A 126 -6.55 -19.06 3.29
N THR A 127 -5.61 -19.04 2.38
CA THR A 127 -4.21 -18.69 2.60
C THR A 127 -3.77 -17.72 1.52
N LYS A 128 -2.92 -16.76 1.87
CA LYS A 128 -2.35 -15.77 0.92
C LYS A 128 -0.85 -15.69 1.15
N LYS A 129 -0.08 -15.83 0.07
CA LYS A 129 1.37 -15.60 0.13
C LYS A 129 1.63 -14.11 0.22
N GLU A 130 2.41 -13.69 1.23
CA GLU A 130 2.72 -12.30 1.47
C GLU A 130 4.18 -11.99 1.16
N TRP A 131 4.40 -10.97 0.30
CA TRP A 131 5.75 -10.57 -0.06
C TRP A 131 6.59 -10.19 1.16
N VAL A 132 6.01 -9.46 2.10
CA VAL A 132 6.69 -8.99 3.31
C VAL A 132 7.15 -10.14 4.22
N LEU A 133 6.55 -11.32 4.06
CA LEU A 133 6.88 -12.56 4.77
C LEU A 133 7.74 -13.51 3.93
N ASN A 134 8.35 -13.04 2.85
CA ASN A 134 9.12 -13.89 1.92
C ASN A 134 8.30 -15.06 1.36
N GLY A 135 7.02 -14.81 1.07
CA GLY A 135 6.09 -15.80 0.50
C GLY A 135 5.38 -16.69 1.53
N ASP A 136 5.61 -16.48 2.82
CA ASP A 136 4.83 -17.12 3.89
C ASP A 136 3.45 -16.45 4.07
N THR A 137 2.60 -16.96 4.93
CA THR A 137 1.19 -16.55 5.11
C THR A 137 0.88 -16.22 6.56
N VAL A 138 -0.09 -15.32 6.76
CA VAL A 138 -0.73 -15.13 8.07
C VAL A 138 -1.75 -16.23 8.31
N LEU A 139 -1.88 -16.67 9.55
CA LEU A 139 -2.95 -17.56 9.96
C LEU A 139 -4.25 -16.77 10.15
N TYR A 140 -5.18 -16.92 9.21
CA TYR A 140 -6.50 -16.29 9.29
C TYR A 140 -7.46 -17.10 10.15
N ALA A 141 -8.53 -16.48 10.67
CA ALA A 141 -9.56 -17.17 11.40
C ALA A 141 -10.19 -18.31 10.55
N SER A 142 -10.61 -19.39 11.20
CA SER A 142 -11.41 -20.41 10.52
C SER A 142 -12.75 -19.82 10.06
N TYR A 143 -13.23 -20.24 8.88
CA TYR A 143 -14.41 -19.64 8.27
C TYR A 143 -15.67 -19.75 9.14
N ASP A 144 -15.81 -20.84 9.88
CA ASP A 144 -16.91 -21.10 10.81
C ASP A 144 -16.86 -20.25 12.09
N ALA A 145 -15.68 -19.75 12.46
CA ALA A 145 -15.47 -18.89 13.62
C ALA A 145 -15.64 -17.38 13.31
N ILE A 146 -15.67 -16.97 12.04
CA ILE A 146 -15.67 -15.55 11.64
C ILE A 146 -16.71 -14.72 12.40
N SER A 147 -17.98 -15.14 12.40
CA SER A 147 -19.07 -14.37 13.02
C SER A 147 -18.90 -14.24 14.53
N ALA A 148 -18.48 -15.31 15.21
CA ALA A 148 -18.27 -15.31 16.66
C ALA A 148 -17.08 -14.44 17.03
N THR A 149 -15.96 -14.53 16.30
CA THR A 149 -14.76 -13.75 16.56
C THR A 149 -15.00 -12.26 16.31
N LEU A 150 -15.66 -11.90 15.21
CA LEU A 150 -16.05 -10.50 14.97
C LEU A 150 -16.96 -9.96 16.10
N ALA A 151 -17.98 -10.73 16.50
CA ALA A 151 -18.87 -10.31 17.57
C ALA A 151 -18.11 -10.07 18.88
N TYR A 152 -17.17 -10.95 19.20
CA TYR A 152 -16.33 -10.84 20.41
C TYR A 152 -15.45 -9.60 20.35
N ASP A 153 -14.67 -9.40 19.28
CA ASP A 153 -13.72 -8.28 19.16
C ASP A 153 -14.43 -6.93 19.16
N PHE A 154 -15.56 -6.83 18.46
CA PHE A 154 -16.37 -5.61 18.46
C PHE A 154 -16.97 -5.31 19.84
N GLU A 155 -17.32 -6.33 20.61
CA GLU A 155 -17.83 -6.14 21.97
C GLU A 155 -16.72 -5.74 22.95
N GLN A 156 -15.51 -6.30 22.83
CA GLN A 156 -14.34 -5.86 23.60
C GLN A 156 -14.02 -4.40 23.32
N GLU A 157 -13.99 -4.01 22.04
CA GLU A 157 -13.74 -2.63 21.64
C GLU A 157 -14.83 -1.67 22.12
N ARG A 158 -16.10 -2.08 22.10
CA ARG A 158 -17.22 -1.27 22.61
C ARG A 158 -17.10 -0.99 24.12
N ARG A 159 -16.55 -1.93 24.87
CA ARG A 159 -16.33 -1.80 26.33
C ARG A 159 -15.05 -1.04 26.67
N PHE A 160 -14.16 -0.90 25.71
CA PHE A 160 -12.89 -0.22 25.92
C PHE A 160 -13.08 1.29 26.14
N SER A 161 -12.32 1.84 27.08
CA SER A 161 -12.38 3.28 27.39
C SER A 161 -11.12 3.99 26.91
N TYR A 162 -11.30 4.93 26.02
CA TYR A 162 -10.25 5.84 25.54
C TYR A 162 -9.91 6.98 26.49
N LYS A 163 -10.64 7.09 27.63
CA LYS A 163 -10.43 8.17 28.61
C LYS A 163 -9.07 8.01 29.29
N HIS A 164 -8.35 9.12 29.43
CA HIS A 164 -7.06 9.20 30.13
C HIS A 164 -5.91 8.41 29.52
N LEU A 165 -6.04 7.91 28.29
CA LEU A 165 -4.94 7.28 27.58
C LEU A 165 -3.95 8.33 27.09
N THR A 166 -2.65 7.97 27.10
CA THR A 166 -1.66 8.74 26.34
C THR A 166 -1.83 8.48 24.83
N ARG A 167 -1.20 9.32 23.99
CA ARG A 167 -1.22 9.12 22.53
C ARG A 167 -0.66 7.75 22.13
N GLU A 168 0.42 7.34 22.77
CA GLU A 168 1.07 6.04 22.55
C GLU A 168 0.13 4.87 22.89
N GLN A 169 -0.51 4.94 24.06
CA GLN A 169 -1.47 3.91 24.48
C GLN A 169 -2.66 3.81 23.54
N MET A 170 -3.16 4.95 23.06
CA MET A 170 -4.27 5.01 22.11
C MET A 170 -3.88 4.40 20.76
N VAL A 171 -2.72 4.78 20.21
CA VAL A 171 -2.20 4.25 18.96
C VAL A 171 -1.97 2.75 19.06
N ALA A 172 -1.31 2.28 20.12
CA ALA A 172 -1.04 0.87 20.33
C ALA A 172 -2.33 0.03 20.49
N HIS A 173 -3.37 0.59 21.13
CA HIS A 173 -4.67 -0.07 21.22
C HIS A 173 -5.36 -0.15 19.87
N LEU A 174 -5.45 0.97 19.14
CA LEU A 174 -6.05 1.02 17.80
C LEU A 174 -5.32 0.10 16.82
N ALA A 175 -3.99 0.03 16.88
CA ALA A 175 -3.19 -0.87 16.06
C ALA A 175 -3.56 -2.34 16.31
N ARG A 176 -3.63 -2.77 17.57
CA ARG A 176 -4.05 -4.13 17.92
C ARG A 176 -5.47 -4.44 17.49
N PHE A 177 -6.41 -3.53 17.75
CA PHE A 177 -7.81 -3.73 17.38
C PHE A 177 -7.97 -3.90 15.87
N ILE A 178 -7.40 -2.99 15.05
CA ILE A 178 -7.58 -3.07 13.61
C ILE A 178 -6.81 -4.23 12.98
N ALA A 179 -5.64 -4.60 13.54
CA ALA A 179 -4.90 -5.79 13.14
C ALA A 179 -5.72 -7.07 13.40
N GLY A 180 -6.36 -7.19 14.56
CA GLY A 180 -7.25 -8.31 14.90
C GLY A 180 -8.42 -8.43 13.93
N ILE A 181 -9.14 -7.32 13.66
CA ILE A 181 -10.23 -7.30 12.67
C ILE A 181 -9.74 -7.75 11.29
N TRP A 182 -8.57 -7.28 10.86
CA TRP A 182 -8.02 -7.68 9.57
C TRP A 182 -7.58 -9.15 9.56
N GLN A 183 -7.05 -9.70 10.66
CA GLN A 183 -6.64 -11.11 10.76
C GLN A 183 -7.82 -12.08 10.62
N ILE A 184 -9.00 -11.71 11.10
CA ILE A 184 -10.21 -12.52 10.90
C ILE A 184 -10.42 -12.78 9.42
N HIS A 185 -10.09 -11.81 8.57
CA HIS A 185 -10.15 -11.88 7.12
C HIS A 185 -11.47 -12.41 6.61
N PRO A 186 -12.60 -11.74 6.95
CA PRO A 186 -13.94 -12.33 6.83
C PRO A 186 -14.40 -12.54 5.39
N PHE A 187 -13.80 -11.86 4.42
CA PHE A 187 -14.20 -11.93 3.02
C PHE A 187 -13.19 -12.72 2.17
N ARG A 188 -13.60 -13.18 1.00
CA ARG A 188 -12.69 -13.86 0.05
C ARG A 188 -11.64 -12.90 -0.50
N GLU A 189 -12.07 -11.67 -0.80
CA GLU A 189 -11.25 -10.59 -1.35
C GLU A 189 -11.64 -9.25 -0.74
N GLY A 190 -10.87 -8.17 -0.99
CA GLY A 190 -11.22 -6.81 -0.56
C GLY A 190 -11.10 -6.52 0.94
N ASN A 191 -10.52 -7.44 1.73
CA ASN A 191 -10.44 -7.27 3.19
C ASN A 191 -9.68 -6.02 3.60
N THR A 192 -8.51 -5.74 2.98
CA THR A 192 -7.69 -4.58 3.37
C THR A 192 -8.36 -3.26 3.00
N ARG A 193 -8.95 -3.14 1.81
CA ARG A 193 -9.70 -1.95 1.40
C ARG A 193 -10.90 -1.70 2.33
N THR A 194 -11.63 -2.76 2.67
CA THR A 194 -12.76 -2.69 3.63
C THR A 194 -12.29 -2.25 5.02
N THR A 195 -11.20 -2.84 5.52
CA THR A 195 -10.61 -2.51 6.83
C THR A 195 -10.15 -1.05 6.87
N ALA A 196 -9.52 -0.54 5.81
CA ALA A 196 -9.10 0.86 5.72
C ALA A 196 -10.30 1.82 5.80
N ILE A 197 -11.35 1.58 5.01
CA ILE A 197 -12.56 2.41 5.03
C ILE A 197 -13.30 2.34 6.37
N PHE A 198 -13.40 1.14 6.95
CA PHE A 198 -13.96 0.96 8.28
C PHE A 198 -13.16 1.76 9.33
N LEU A 199 -11.83 1.66 9.30
CA LEU A 199 -10.94 2.39 10.21
C LEU A 199 -11.13 3.91 10.08
N ILE A 200 -11.10 4.47 8.88
CA ILE A 200 -11.32 5.91 8.65
C ILE A 200 -12.65 6.35 9.26
N LYS A 201 -13.74 5.63 8.99
CA LYS A 201 -15.06 5.98 9.53
C LYS A 201 -15.13 5.81 11.05
N TYR A 202 -14.48 4.79 11.60
CA TYR A 202 -14.41 4.57 13.04
C TYR A 202 -13.64 5.67 13.75
N LEU A 203 -12.48 6.05 13.25
CA LEU A 203 -11.68 7.13 13.82
C LEU A 203 -12.42 8.49 13.78
N ARG A 204 -13.10 8.78 12.67
CA ARG A 204 -13.97 9.98 12.57
C ARG A 204 -15.10 9.95 13.61
N LYS A 205 -15.70 8.78 13.86
CA LYS A 205 -16.72 8.62 14.92
C LYS A 205 -16.15 8.84 16.32
N LEU A 206 -14.89 8.47 16.56
CA LEU A 206 -14.18 8.77 17.81
C LEU A 206 -13.83 10.26 17.96
N GLY A 207 -14.06 11.07 16.93
CA GLY A 207 -13.85 12.53 16.95
C GLY A 207 -12.46 12.97 16.46
N PHE A 208 -11.70 12.10 15.80
CA PHE A 208 -10.42 12.48 15.21
C PHE A 208 -10.61 13.26 13.91
N ASP A 209 -9.84 14.31 13.75
CA ASP A 209 -9.59 14.96 12.48
C ASP A 209 -8.40 14.27 11.82
N LEU A 210 -8.67 13.56 10.71
CA LEU A 210 -7.71 12.63 10.13
C LEU A 210 -6.94 13.26 8.99
N THR A 211 -5.64 12.99 8.94
CA THR A 211 -4.86 13.16 7.71
C THR A 211 -5.05 11.92 6.83
N ASN A 212 -5.70 12.07 5.68
CA ASN A 212 -6.02 10.96 4.78
C ASN A 212 -4.87 10.58 3.82
N GLU A 213 -3.85 11.42 3.69
CA GLU A 213 -2.67 11.20 2.84
C GLU A 213 -2.02 9.82 3.03
N PRO A 214 -1.83 9.30 4.27
CA PRO A 214 -1.22 7.98 4.43
C PRO A 214 -2.00 6.86 3.73
N PHE A 215 -3.34 6.92 3.69
CA PHE A 215 -4.14 5.94 2.98
C PHE A 215 -4.07 6.10 1.45
N ALA A 216 -3.86 7.32 0.97
CA ALA A 216 -3.71 7.59 -0.45
C ALA A 216 -2.35 7.14 -1.00
N GLU A 217 -1.27 7.39 -0.26
CA GLU A 217 0.11 7.20 -0.75
C GLU A 217 0.77 5.90 -0.28
N TYR A 218 0.39 5.42 0.92
CA TYR A 218 1.05 4.31 1.59
C TYR A 218 0.14 3.10 1.81
N ALA A 219 -0.82 2.87 0.90
CA ALA A 219 -1.79 1.78 1.02
C ALA A 219 -1.13 0.39 1.12
N LYS A 220 -0.05 0.13 0.35
CA LYS A 220 0.74 -1.10 0.49
C LYS A 220 1.49 -1.20 1.81
N TYR A 221 1.98 -0.08 2.33
CA TYR A 221 2.58 -0.07 3.67
C TYR A 221 1.53 -0.46 4.71
N PHE A 222 0.35 0.17 4.68
CA PHE A 222 -0.74 -0.20 5.59
C PHE A 222 -1.06 -1.70 5.54
N ARG A 223 -1.16 -2.29 4.34
CA ARG A 223 -1.38 -3.73 4.19
C ARG A 223 -0.26 -4.56 4.82
N ASN A 224 0.99 -4.23 4.51
CA ASN A 224 2.15 -4.94 5.05
C ASN A 224 2.22 -4.82 6.58
N ALA A 225 1.92 -3.64 7.14
CA ALA A 225 1.87 -3.40 8.57
C ALA A 225 0.84 -4.30 9.26
N LEU A 226 -0.36 -4.49 8.65
CA LEU A 226 -1.37 -5.44 9.12
C LEU A 226 -0.87 -6.89 9.07
N VAL A 227 -0.15 -7.28 8.01
CA VAL A 227 0.47 -8.60 7.89
C VAL A 227 1.49 -8.81 9.01
N ARG A 228 2.39 -7.84 9.23
CA ARG A 228 3.44 -7.93 10.26
C ARG A 228 2.89 -7.95 11.69
N ALA A 229 1.77 -7.27 11.93
CA ALA A 229 1.08 -7.28 13.21
C ALA A 229 0.43 -8.64 13.57
N ASN A 230 0.32 -9.56 12.59
CA ASN A 230 -0.36 -10.84 12.74
C ASN A 230 0.49 -12.04 12.30
N TYR A 231 1.80 -11.86 12.19
CA TYR A 231 2.71 -12.94 11.79
C TYR A 231 3.81 -13.17 12.82
N GLN A 232 3.90 -14.40 13.27
CA GLN A 232 4.99 -14.90 14.11
C GLN A 232 5.54 -16.21 13.55
N ASN A 233 6.84 -16.42 13.70
CA ASN A 233 7.50 -17.68 13.36
C ASN A 233 8.69 -17.89 14.30
N TYR A 234 8.46 -18.66 15.35
CA TYR A 234 9.45 -18.90 16.41
C TYR A 234 10.70 -19.64 15.90
N GLU A 235 10.56 -20.53 14.90
CA GLU A 235 11.69 -21.24 14.32
C GLU A 235 12.66 -20.30 13.59
N LYS A 236 12.12 -19.22 13.03
CA LYS A 236 12.89 -18.17 12.33
C LYS A 236 13.23 -16.98 13.25
N GLY A 237 12.85 -17.02 14.53
CA GLY A 237 13.04 -15.90 15.45
C GLY A 237 12.25 -14.65 15.06
N ILE A 238 11.11 -14.80 14.39
CA ILE A 238 10.27 -13.68 13.94
C ILE A 238 9.09 -13.56 14.89
N GLU A 239 8.95 -12.38 15.50
CA GLU A 239 7.82 -12.01 16.34
C GLU A 239 6.84 -11.12 15.60
N GLU A 240 5.57 -11.18 15.99
CA GLU A 240 4.57 -10.21 15.55
C GLU A 240 4.92 -8.81 16.06
N THR A 241 4.61 -7.77 15.30
CA THR A 241 4.86 -6.39 15.71
C THR A 241 3.83 -5.43 15.16
N THR A 242 3.26 -4.60 16.02
CA THR A 242 2.37 -3.50 15.65
C THR A 242 3.11 -2.21 15.30
N GLU A 243 4.44 -2.16 15.47
CA GLU A 243 5.26 -0.94 15.31
C GLU A 243 5.00 -0.22 13.98
N PHE A 244 4.99 -0.95 12.86
CA PHE A 244 4.73 -0.36 11.55
C PHE A 244 3.32 0.23 11.45
N LEU A 245 2.34 -0.46 11.98
CA LEU A 245 0.96 0.01 12.02
C LEU A 245 0.80 1.21 12.96
N GLU A 246 1.53 1.24 14.05
CA GLU A 246 1.57 2.38 14.98
C GLU A 246 2.18 3.62 14.31
N LEU A 247 3.29 3.48 13.57
CA LEU A 247 3.87 4.59 12.78
C LEU A 247 2.87 5.15 11.76
N PHE A 248 2.18 4.25 11.04
CA PHE A 248 1.13 4.64 10.11
C PHE A 248 0.00 5.41 10.80
N LEU A 249 -0.50 4.90 11.93
CA LEU A 249 -1.58 5.52 12.69
C LEU A 249 -1.16 6.88 13.29
N ARG A 250 0.09 7.08 13.69
CA ARG A 250 0.61 8.37 14.15
C ARG A 250 0.55 9.41 13.03
N ASN A 251 0.92 9.03 11.81
CA ASN A 251 0.78 9.94 10.66
C ASN A 251 -0.69 10.28 10.41
N VAL A 252 -1.61 9.29 10.45
CA VAL A 252 -3.04 9.49 10.25
C VAL A 252 -3.69 10.37 11.34
N LEU A 253 -3.40 10.09 12.61
CA LEU A 253 -4.09 10.69 13.76
C LEU A 253 -3.52 12.04 14.16
N TYR A 254 -2.22 12.25 13.97
CA TYR A 254 -1.51 13.41 14.51
C TYR A 254 -0.73 14.19 13.45
N GLY A 255 -0.78 13.80 12.18
CA GLY A 255 -0.04 14.42 11.09
C GLY A 255 1.48 14.33 11.29
N GLU A 256 1.96 13.31 12.01
CA GLU A 256 3.40 13.06 12.14
C GLU A 256 3.96 12.65 10.76
N GLN A 257 5.25 12.92 10.54
CA GLN A 257 5.94 12.63 9.29
C GLN A 257 6.88 11.42 9.45
N ASN A 258 6.36 10.33 10.03
CA ASN A 258 7.12 9.10 10.16
C ASN A 258 7.36 8.51 8.77
N GLU A 259 8.57 8.00 8.53
CA GLU A 259 8.95 7.43 7.25
C GLU A 259 8.32 6.05 7.05
N LEU A 260 7.42 5.92 6.07
CA LEU A 260 6.67 4.70 5.77
C LEU A 260 7.28 3.93 4.59
N LYS A 261 8.46 3.35 4.81
CA LYS A 261 9.18 2.58 3.78
C LYS A 261 8.83 1.09 3.84
N LYS A 262 8.19 0.58 2.80
CA LYS A 262 7.79 -0.84 2.66
C LYS A 262 8.93 -1.84 2.90
N ARG A 263 10.17 -1.51 2.52
CA ARG A 263 11.33 -2.37 2.71
C ARG A 263 11.64 -2.67 4.17
N TYR A 264 11.31 -1.76 5.10
CA TYR A 264 11.56 -1.95 6.53
C TYR A 264 10.60 -2.97 7.16
N GLU A 265 9.46 -3.20 6.54
CA GLU A 265 8.46 -4.16 6.97
C GLU A 265 8.85 -5.60 6.63
N HIS A 266 9.73 -5.80 5.62
CA HIS A 266 10.12 -7.14 5.19
C HIS A 266 10.90 -7.88 6.27
N ILE A 267 10.52 -9.13 6.56
CA ILE A 267 11.09 -9.93 7.66
C ILE A 267 12.61 -10.09 7.59
N ASN A 268 13.20 -10.08 6.40
CA ASN A 268 14.63 -10.20 6.19
C ASN A 268 15.37 -8.85 6.17
N TRP A 269 14.68 -7.73 6.45
CA TRP A 269 15.28 -6.40 6.34
C TRP A 269 16.48 -6.21 7.27
N LYS A 270 16.38 -6.65 8.54
CA LYS A 270 17.49 -6.53 9.51
C LYS A 270 18.71 -7.34 9.08
N GLN A 271 18.51 -8.56 8.56
CA GLN A 271 19.61 -9.38 8.02
C GLN A 271 20.27 -8.73 6.80
N ALA A 272 19.46 -8.12 5.92
CA ALA A 272 19.98 -7.36 4.78
C ALA A 272 20.77 -6.13 5.22
N GLN A 273 20.38 -5.43 6.29
CA GLN A 273 21.16 -4.34 6.88
C GLN A 273 22.47 -4.83 7.51
N GLU A 274 22.45 -5.92 8.26
CA GLU A 274 23.66 -6.50 8.86
C GLU A 274 24.65 -6.95 7.78
N THR A 275 24.17 -7.54 6.70
CA THR A 275 24.98 -7.92 5.54
C THR A 275 25.54 -6.69 4.82
N LEU A 276 24.77 -5.60 4.71
CA LEU A 276 25.19 -4.32 4.13
C LEU A 276 26.16 -3.56 5.05
N GLN A 277 26.07 -3.71 6.37
CA GLN A 277 26.99 -3.08 7.33
C GLN A 277 28.34 -3.83 7.46
N GLN A 278 28.34 -5.12 7.14
CA GLN A 278 29.57 -5.91 7.06
C GLN A 278 30.38 -5.68 5.76
N HIS A 279 29.73 -5.12 4.74
CA HIS A 279 30.36 -4.61 3.54
C HIS A 279 30.13 -3.09 3.51
N GLU A 280 31.20 -2.28 3.56
CA GLU A 280 31.08 -0.83 3.41
C GLU A 280 30.15 -0.47 2.25
N PRO A 281 29.30 0.59 2.35
CA PRO A 281 28.28 0.87 1.36
C PRO A 281 28.86 1.39 0.07
N ILE A 282 29.29 0.49 -0.79
CA ILE A 282 29.50 0.79 -2.20
C ILE A 282 28.13 0.60 -2.87
N ASN A 283 27.59 1.66 -3.51
CA ASN A 283 26.32 1.65 -4.23
C ASN A 283 26.15 0.38 -5.09
N GLU A 284 24.97 -0.24 -5.06
CA GLU A 284 24.66 -1.48 -5.80
C GLU A 284 25.11 -1.47 -7.28
N PRO A 285 24.96 -0.36 -8.04
CA PRO A 285 25.52 -0.21 -9.37
C PRO A 285 27.05 -0.23 -9.41
N ILE A 286 27.72 0.28 -8.38
CA ILE A 286 29.19 0.34 -8.31
C ILE A 286 29.75 -1.04 -8.03
N ASN A 287 29.15 -1.80 -7.12
CA ASN A 287 29.54 -3.18 -6.81
C ASN A 287 29.37 -4.10 -8.02
N SER A 288 28.25 -3.96 -8.74
CA SER A 288 27.99 -4.74 -9.96
C SER A 288 29.05 -4.45 -11.03
N VAL A 289 29.44 -3.19 -11.20
CA VAL A 289 30.50 -2.79 -12.14
C VAL A 289 31.87 -3.32 -11.69
N LEU A 290 32.23 -3.24 -10.42
CA LEU A 290 33.48 -3.77 -9.89
C LEU A 290 33.57 -5.29 -10.05
N CYS A 291 32.49 -6.01 -9.67
CA CYS A 291 32.42 -7.47 -9.81
C CYS A 291 32.56 -7.91 -11.27
N TYR A 292 31.91 -7.21 -12.18
CA TYR A 292 32.02 -7.49 -13.62
C TYR A 292 33.44 -7.27 -14.12
N ILE A 293 34.11 -6.19 -13.70
CA ILE A 293 35.51 -5.92 -14.06
C ILE A 293 36.48 -6.98 -13.49
N GLN A 294 36.22 -7.45 -12.27
CA GLN A 294 37.03 -8.52 -11.64
C GLN A 294 36.91 -9.84 -12.41
N GLN A 295 35.74 -10.15 -12.92
CA GLN A 295 35.48 -11.38 -13.69
C GLN A 295 35.92 -11.27 -15.16
N HIS A 296 35.90 -10.06 -15.74
CA HIS A 296 36.07 -9.79 -17.16
C HIS A 296 37.10 -8.68 -17.38
N GLY A 297 38.35 -8.90 -16.89
CA GLY A 297 39.43 -7.93 -17.05
C GLY A 297 39.62 -7.51 -18.52
N GLY A 298 39.90 -6.23 -18.75
CA GLY A 298 40.04 -5.66 -20.08
C GLY A 298 38.73 -5.23 -20.76
N CYS A 299 37.61 -5.24 -20.04
CA CYS A 299 36.32 -4.83 -20.55
C CYS A 299 36.21 -3.32 -20.80
N LYS A 300 35.41 -2.92 -21.77
CA LYS A 300 35.11 -1.52 -22.10
C LYS A 300 33.81 -1.06 -21.46
N ARG A 301 33.60 0.24 -21.36
CA ARG A 301 32.37 0.83 -20.84
C ARG A 301 31.11 0.31 -21.52
N LYS A 302 31.17 0.02 -22.83
CA LYS A 302 30.05 -0.54 -23.58
C LYS A 302 29.73 -1.96 -23.13
N ASP A 303 30.78 -2.78 -22.96
CA ASP A 303 30.62 -4.19 -22.54
C ASP A 303 29.99 -4.29 -21.15
N ILE A 304 30.44 -3.41 -20.24
CA ILE A 304 29.85 -3.30 -18.88
C ILE A 304 28.40 -2.86 -18.94
N ALA A 305 28.11 -1.84 -19.76
CA ALA A 305 26.74 -1.30 -19.89
C ALA A 305 25.77 -2.35 -20.45
N GLU A 306 26.16 -3.09 -21.46
CA GLU A 306 25.38 -4.13 -22.11
C GLU A 306 25.16 -5.33 -21.16
N ALA A 307 26.22 -5.81 -20.54
CA ALA A 307 26.16 -6.97 -19.64
C ALA A 307 25.32 -6.72 -18.37
N LEU A 308 25.36 -5.49 -17.84
CA LEU A 308 24.65 -5.14 -16.60
C LEU A 308 23.30 -4.42 -16.83
N GLY A 309 22.89 -4.23 -18.11
CA GLY A 309 21.66 -3.49 -18.44
C GLY A 309 21.68 -2.03 -17.98
N MET A 310 22.88 -1.41 -17.89
CA MET A 310 23.08 -0.05 -17.38
C MET A 310 23.25 0.96 -18.52
N THR A 311 22.91 2.24 -18.23
CA THR A 311 23.23 3.32 -19.17
C THR A 311 24.74 3.62 -19.16
N LEU A 312 25.32 4.08 -20.27
CA LEU A 312 26.72 4.50 -20.35
C LEU A 312 27.08 5.62 -19.34
N ILE A 313 26.08 6.46 -18.99
CA ILE A 313 26.23 7.54 -18.00
C ILE A 313 26.38 6.92 -16.59
N SER A 314 25.53 5.95 -16.24
CA SER A 314 25.61 5.24 -14.97
C SER A 314 26.92 4.48 -14.80
N VAL A 315 27.37 3.78 -15.85
CA VAL A 315 28.66 3.08 -15.85
C VAL A 315 29.83 4.08 -15.71
N LYS A 316 29.81 5.23 -16.42
CA LYS A 316 30.82 6.27 -16.29
C LYS A 316 30.93 6.79 -14.85
N ARG A 317 29.80 7.01 -14.19
CA ARG A 317 29.74 7.47 -12.79
C ARG A 317 30.32 6.41 -11.85
N ALA A 318 29.93 5.15 -11.99
CA ALA A 318 30.44 4.04 -11.18
C ALA A 318 31.96 3.87 -11.34
N LEU A 319 32.50 3.94 -12.59
CA LEU A 319 33.93 3.87 -12.85
C LEU A 319 34.72 5.04 -12.24
N SER A 320 34.11 6.24 -12.16
CA SER A 320 34.73 7.39 -11.50
C SER A 320 34.85 7.20 -10.00
N GLU A 321 33.85 6.60 -9.38
CA GLU A 321 33.82 6.29 -7.92
C GLU A 321 34.78 5.11 -7.59
N LEU A 322 34.97 4.20 -8.53
CA LEU A 322 35.89 3.05 -8.41
C LEU A 322 37.36 3.37 -8.75
N ALA A 323 37.74 4.61 -9.00
CA ALA A 323 39.08 4.99 -9.45
C ALA A 323 40.25 4.49 -8.58
N GLY A 324 39.98 4.24 -7.27
CA GLY A 324 40.94 3.64 -6.34
C GLY A 324 41.10 2.12 -6.47
N SER A 325 40.08 1.41 -6.97
CA SER A 325 39.97 -0.05 -7.01
C SER A 325 40.16 -0.65 -8.41
N ILE A 326 40.16 0.21 -9.44
CA ILE A 326 40.32 -0.21 -10.84
C ILE A 326 41.40 0.62 -11.53
N GLU A 327 41.93 0.10 -12.64
CA GLU A 327 42.83 0.82 -13.53
C GLU A 327 42.45 0.60 -14.99
N TYR A 328 42.74 1.59 -15.83
CA TYR A 328 42.59 1.47 -17.28
C TYR A 328 43.96 1.20 -17.92
N ARG A 329 44.10 0.07 -18.58
CA ARG A 329 45.35 -0.32 -19.27
C ARG A 329 45.16 -0.26 -20.77
N GLY A 330 46.14 0.33 -21.47
CA GLY A 330 46.19 0.41 -22.93
C GLY A 330 45.65 1.73 -23.52
N SER A 331 45.54 1.79 -24.85
CA SER A 331 45.09 2.97 -25.57
C SER A 331 43.55 3.08 -25.58
N ASN A 332 42.99 4.26 -25.91
CA ASN A 332 41.55 4.44 -26.05
C ASN A 332 40.87 3.49 -27.06
N LYS A 333 41.62 2.93 -28.00
CA LYS A 333 41.10 1.98 -29.01
C LYS A 333 41.18 0.52 -28.55
N THR A 334 42.25 0.15 -27.87
CA THR A 334 42.59 -1.26 -27.53
C THR A 334 42.61 -1.54 -26.02
N GLY A 335 42.50 -0.51 -25.18
CA GLY A 335 42.54 -0.66 -23.72
C GLY A 335 41.22 -1.02 -23.11
N GLY A 336 41.23 -1.42 -21.82
CA GLY A 336 40.10 -1.77 -21.02
C GLY A 336 40.35 -1.60 -19.52
N TYR A 337 39.28 -1.77 -18.72
CA TYR A 337 39.34 -1.67 -17.27
C TYR A 337 39.76 -2.99 -16.64
N TYR A 338 40.57 -2.92 -15.59
CA TYR A 338 41.05 -4.05 -14.79
C TYR A 338 40.88 -3.69 -13.30
N ALA A 339 40.55 -4.67 -12.47
CA ALA A 339 40.66 -4.53 -11.02
C ALA A 339 42.13 -4.49 -10.60
N ARG A 340 42.42 -3.69 -9.59
CA ARG A 340 43.74 -3.58 -8.98
C ARG A 340 44.01 -4.70 -8.02
#